data_e0e798be1f38933e990d262f350ee613
#
_entry.id   e0e798be1f38933e990d262f350ee613
#
_cell.length_a   1.000
_cell.length_b   1.000
_cell.length_c   1.000
_cell.angle_alpha   90.00
_cell.angle_beta   90.00
_cell.angle_gamma   90.00
#
_symmetry.space_group_name_H-M   'P 1'
#
loop_
_entity.id
_entity.type
_entity.pdbx_description
1 polymer ?
#
loop_
_entity_poly.entity_id
_entity_poly.type
_entity_poly.pdbx_seq_one_letter_code
_entity_poly.pdbx_strand_id
1 'polypeptide(L)'
;MKNNSYDCLLIVDFGSQVTQLIARRLRELNVYCEIHPYQNVNQNLLKRLSPKAIILSGGPDSVTRDGSPRANNNVYNMGVPVLGICYGQQVMMHQLGGEVKSGTGTSEFGKAFVEKKNSSDLLEGWFDIEKEQVWMSHGDHVSKIAPGFEVFGTSPNAPYAIIGDEKRHFYAVQFHPEVHHTPKGRIMFENFISIAD
;
A
#
# COMPACT_ATOMS: atom_id res chain seq x y z
N MET A 1 24.98 24.54 11.38
CA MET A 1 23.54 24.26 11.52
C MET A 1 23.38 22.75 11.42
N LYS A 2 22.98 22.08 12.51
CA LYS A 2 22.65 20.66 12.47
C LYS A 2 21.36 20.50 11.69
N ASN A 3 21.43 19.92 10.48
CA ASN A 3 20.23 19.42 9.80
C ASN A 3 19.62 18.33 10.70
N ASN A 4 18.59 18.67 11.44
CA ASN A 4 17.69 17.69 12.01
C ASN A 4 16.84 17.15 10.83
N SER A 5 17.41 16.24 10.05
CA SER A 5 16.61 15.44 9.13
C SER A 5 15.88 14.42 9.99
N TYR A 6 14.64 14.70 10.32
CA TYR A 6 13.75 13.66 10.85
C TYR A 6 13.60 12.59 9.75
N ASP A 7 13.71 11.32 10.14
CA ASP A 7 13.37 10.22 9.24
C ASP A 7 11.93 10.40 8.79
N CYS A 8 11.72 10.57 7.50
CA CYS A 8 10.43 10.89 6.91
C CYS A 8 9.85 9.68 6.18
N LEU A 9 8.57 9.41 6.39
CA LEU A 9 7.80 8.52 5.56
C LEU A 9 6.95 9.35 4.60
N LEU A 10 7.05 9.08 3.31
CA LEU A 10 6.28 9.78 2.29
C LEU A 10 4.98 9.03 2.00
N ILE A 11 3.85 9.74 2.05
CA ILE A 11 2.56 9.24 1.57
C ILE A 11 2.26 9.93 0.23
N VAL A 12 2.17 9.14 -0.83
CA VAL A 12 1.74 9.60 -2.16
C VAL A 12 0.22 9.54 -2.22
N ASP A 13 -0.42 10.69 -2.36
CA ASP A 13 -1.87 10.81 -2.36
C ASP A 13 -2.46 10.69 -3.77
N PHE A 14 -3.28 9.66 -3.98
CA PHE A 14 -4.05 9.45 -5.21
C PHE A 14 -5.50 9.92 -5.11
N GLY A 15 -5.83 10.73 -4.11
CA GLY A 15 -7.15 11.33 -3.96
C GLY A 15 -8.12 10.54 -3.09
N SER A 16 -7.64 9.60 -2.27
CA SER A 16 -8.49 8.90 -1.31
C SER A 16 -9.05 9.85 -0.25
N GLN A 17 -10.32 9.64 0.11
CA GLN A 17 -10.94 10.34 1.24
C GLN A 17 -10.32 9.96 2.59
N VAL A 18 -9.58 8.85 2.66
CA VAL A 18 -8.99 8.31 3.89
C VAL A 18 -7.46 8.41 3.92
N THR A 19 -6.84 9.15 3.00
CA THR A 19 -5.37 9.35 3.00
C THR A 19 -4.89 9.97 4.31
N GLN A 20 -5.64 10.92 4.89
CA GLN A 20 -5.30 11.53 6.18
C GLN A 20 -5.28 10.51 7.34
N LEU A 21 -6.07 9.44 7.25
CA LEU A 21 -6.04 8.37 8.25
C LEU A 21 -4.73 7.60 8.22
N ILE A 22 -4.11 7.41 7.05
CA ILE A 22 -2.78 6.81 6.95
C ILE A 22 -1.78 7.63 7.76
N ALA A 23 -1.72 8.95 7.54
CA ALA A 23 -0.85 9.85 8.28
C ALA A 23 -1.14 9.82 9.78
N ARG A 24 -2.42 9.78 10.16
CA ARG A 24 -2.82 9.68 11.56
C ARG A 24 -2.30 8.40 12.21
N ARG A 25 -2.44 7.24 11.55
CA ARG A 25 -1.93 5.95 12.07
C ARG A 25 -0.42 5.99 12.27
N LEU A 26 0.32 6.55 11.31
CA LEU A 26 1.78 6.70 11.43
C LEU A 26 2.18 7.64 12.58
N ARG A 27 1.49 8.76 12.74
CA ARG A 27 1.74 9.70 13.83
C ARG A 27 1.42 9.12 15.20
N GLU A 28 0.39 8.28 15.31
CA GLU A 28 0.08 7.52 16.54
C GLU A 28 1.21 6.54 16.90
N LEU A 29 2.05 6.16 15.93
CA LEU A 29 3.25 5.34 16.10
C LEU A 29 4.55 6.19 16.23
N ASN A 30 4.41 7.50 16.41
CA ASN A 30 5.51 8.47 16.52
C ASN A 30 6.38 8.57 15.25
N VAL A 31 5.81 8.28 14.09
CA VAL A 31 6.49 8.41 12.80
C VAL A 31 6.17 9.75 12.15
N TYR A 32 7.20 10.51 11.79
CA TYR A 32 7.05 11.69 10.98
C TYR A 32 6.71 11.31 9.54
N CYS A 33 5.66 11.89 8.99
CA CYS A 33 5.24 11.64 7.61
C CYS A 33 4.75 12.92 6.94
N GLU A 34 4.91 12.97 5.63
CA GLU A 34 4.36 14.01 4.77
C GLU A 34 3.46 13.39 3.72
N ILE A 35 2.34 14.09 3.42
CA ILE A 35 1.43 13.74 2.34
C ILE A 35 1.71 14.68 1.17
N HIS A 36 1.96 14.11 -0.01
CA HIS A 36 2.09 14.88 -1.24
C HIS A 36 1.19 14.28 -2.32
N PRO A 37 0.42 15.13 -3.04
CA PRO A 37 -0.33 14.68 -4.22
C PRO A 37 0.61 14.00 -5.24
N TYR A 38 0.13 12.97 -5.89
CA TYR A 38 0.95 12.21 -6.84
C TYR A 38 1.59 13.10 -7.93
N GLN A 39 0.90 14.17 -8.34
CA GLN A 39 1.40 15.11 -9.35
C GLN A 39 2.65 15.87 -8.89
N ASN A 40 2.81 16.03 -7.58
CA ASN A 40 3.92 16.79 -6.99
C ASN A 40 5.11 15.89 -6.62
N VAL A 41 4.93 14.57 -6.68
CA VAL A 41 6.00 13.62 -6.36
C VAL A 41 6.90 13.43 -7.57
N ASN A 42 8.01 14.15 -7.57
CA ASN A 42 9.04 14.12 -8.61
C ASN A 42 10.41 13.83 -7.99
N GLN A 43 11.42 13.70 -8.84
CA GLN A 43 12.77 13.39 -8.38
C GLN A 43 13.34 14.45 -7.41
N ASN A 44 13.01 15.72 -7.59
CA ASN A 44 13.48 16.78 -6.71
C ASN A 44 12.87 16.66 -5.32
N LEU A 45 11.56 16.39 -5.23
CA LEU A 45 10.87 16.14 -3.94
C LEU A 45 11.48 14.92 -3.25
N LEU A 46 11.66 13.81 -3.97
CA LEU A 46 12.22 12.58 -3.43
C LEU A 46 13.63 12.78 -2.89
N LYS A 47 14.47 13.51 -3.61
CA LYS A 47 15.83 13.87 -3.15
C LYS A 47 15.80 14.76 -1.91
N ARG A 48 14.89 15.73 -1.88
CA ARG A 48 14.76 16.66 -0.75
C ARG A 48 14.27 15.97 0.52
N LEU A 49 13.25 15.10 0.40
CA LEU A 49 12.68 14.38 1.53
C LEU A 49 13.55 13.22 1.98
N SER A 50 14.24 12.59 1.03
CA SER A 50 15.02 11.36 1.28
C SER A 50 14.25 10.37 2.17
N PRO A 51 13.03 9.97 1.76
CA PRO A 51 12.15 9.20 2.63
C PRO A 51 12.74 7.82 2.95
N LYS A 52 12.50 7.34 4.17
CA LYS A 52 12.88 5.99 4.63
C LYS A 52 11.92 4.91 4.15
N ALA A 53 10.70 5.30 3.87
CA ALA A 53 9.66 4.42 3.30
C ALA A 53 8.62 5.26 2.55
N ILE A 54 7.88 4.63 1.66
CA ILE A 54 6.85 5.26 0.86
C ILE A 54 5.56 4.45 0.94
N ILE A 55 4.43 5.14 1.15
CA ILE A 55 3.09 4.56 1.05
C ILE A 55 2.37 5.17 -0.15
N LEU A 56 1.81 4.32 -1.00
CA LEU A 56 0.93 4.69 -2.10
C LEU A 56 -0.52 4.55 -1.61
N SER A 57 -1.23 5.66 -1.49
CA SER A 57 -2.60 5.66 -0.96
C SER A 57 -3.62 5.02 -1.90
N GLY A 58 -4.82 4.82 -1.41
CA GLY A 58 -5.99 4.58 -2.25
C GLY A 58 -6.37 5.79 -3.11
N GLY A 59 -7.36 5.61 -3.94
CA GLY A 59 -7.89 6.66 -4.79
C GLY A 59 -9.19 6.23 -5.48
N PRO A 60 -9.99 7.19 -5.99
CA PRO A 60 -11.28 6.91 -6.60
C PRO A 60 -11.18 6.45 -8.06
N ASP A 61 -10.00 6.51 -8.65
CA ASP A 61 -9.79 6.24 -10.06
C ASP A 61 -9.66 4.75 -10.39
N SER A 62 -9.70 4.42 -11.67
CA SER A 62 -9.36 3.11 -12.21
C SER A 62 -8.02 3.18 -12.94
N VAL A 63 -7.10 2.30 -12.59
CA VAL A 63 -5.78 2.24 -13.25
C VAL A 63 -5.88 1.77 -14.70
N THR A 64 -6.99 1.12 -15.07
CA THR A 64 -7.26 0.66 -16.44
C THR A 64 -7.68 1.77 -17.38
N ARG A 65 -8.04 2.94 -16.84
CA ARG A 65 -8.44 4.11 -17.63
C ARG A 65 -7.23 4.90 -18.09
N ASP A 66 -7.23 5.32 -19.35
CA ASP A 66 -6.20 6.20 -19.89
C ASP A 66 -6.13 7.53 -19.12
N GLY A 67 -4.92 8.00 -18.84
CA GLY A 67 -4.69 9.24 -18.10
C GLY A 67 -4.97 9.17 -16.61
N SER A 68 -5.29 8.00 -16.05
CA SER A 68 -5.47 7.84 -14.61
C SER A 68 -4.16 8.07 -13.83
N PRO A 69 -4.24 8.46 -12.55
CA PRO A 69 -3.07 8.76 -11.73
C PRO A 69 -2.05 7.61 -11.70
N ARG A 70 -0.77 7.98 -11.79
CA ARG A 70 0.38 7.06 -11.71
C ARG A 70 1.38 7.57 -10.69
N ALA A 71 2.12 6.65 -10.06
CA ALA A 71 3.28 7.02 -9.28
C ALA A 71 4.45 7.41 -10.21
N ASN A 72 5.27 8.36 -9.77
CA ASN A 72 6.54 8.60 -10.43
C ASN A 72 7.42 7.35 -10.32
N ASN A 73 8.00 6.89 -11.42
CA ASN A 73 8.81 5.66 -11.44
C ASN A 73 10.00 5.70 -10.48
N ASN A 74 10.52 6.89 -10.15
CA ASN A 74 11.60 7.05 -9.17
C ASN A 74 11.20 6.56 -7.77
N VAL A 75 9.92 6.50 -7.45
CA VAL A 75 9.42 5.91 -6.19
C VAL A 75 9.91 4.48 -6.02
N TYR A 76 9.88 3.69 -7.09
CA TYR A 76 10.32 2.28 -7.07
C TYR A 76 11.84 2.11 -7.16
N ASN A 77 12.57 3.19 -7.45
CA ASN A 77 14.03 3.18 -7.61
C ASN A 77 14.79 3.80 -6.43
N MET A 78 14.07 4.20 -5.38
CA MET A 78 14.68 4.81 -4.18
C MET A 78 15.44 3.82 -3.31
N GLY A 79 15.22 2.52 -3.47
CA GLY A 79 15.81 1.49 -2.63
C GLY A 79 15.24 1.46 -1.20
N VAL A 80 14.03 1.97 -1.01
CA VAL A 80 13.31 1.99 0.27
C VAL A 80 12.05 1.14 0.19
N PRO A 81 11.52 0.66 1.34
CA PRO A 81 10.26 -0.07 1.36
C PRO A 81 9.09 0.75 0.79
N VAL A 82 8.22 0.09 0.04
CA VAL A 82 7.00 0.70 -0.54
C VAL A 82 5.79 -0.15 -0.19
N LEU A 83 4.73 0.47 0.32
CA LEU A 83 3.44 -0.15 0.61
C LEU A 83 2.35 0.49 -0.25
N GLY A 84 1.71 -0.30 -1.11
CA GLY A 84 0.54 0.13 -1.89
C GLY A 84 -0.78 -0.28 -1.21
N ILE A 85 -1.71 0.65 -1.10
CA ILE A 85 -3.02 0.43 -0.47
C ILE A 85 -4.12 0.66 -1.51
N CYS A 86 -4.98 -0.33 -1.74
CA CYS A 86 -6.12 -0.27 -2.65
C CYS A 86 -5.70 0.18 -4.06
N TYR A 87 -6.05 1.39 -4.49
CA TYR A 87 -5.57 1.95 -5.76
C TYR A 87 -4.03 1.93 -5.86
N GLY A 88 -3.33 2.19 -4.76
CA GLY A 88 -1.86 2.12 -4.69
C GLY A 88 -1.32 0.72 -4.98
N GLN A 89 -2.00 -0.35 -4.58
CA GLN A 89 -1.68 -1.71 -4.99
C GLN A 89 -1.82 -1.88 -6.51
N GLN A 90 -2.90 -1.41 -7.06
CA GLN A 90 -3.21 -1.55 -8.49
C GLN A 90 -2.22 -0.76 -9.35
N VAL A 91 -1.88 0.46 -8.95
CA VAL A 91 -0.84 1.28 -9.58
C VAL A 91 0.51 0.58 -9.56
N MET A 92 0.92 0.05 -8.41
CA MET A 92 2.18 -0.68 -8.27
C MET A 92 2.22 -1.89 -9.21
N MET A 93 1.17 -2.70 -9.23
CA MET A 93 1.10 -3.87 -10.11
C MET A 93 1.13 -3.47 -11.58
N HIS A 94 0.33 -2.49 -11.98
CA HIS A 94 0.31 -2.01 -13.36
C HIS A 94 1.67 -1.49 -13.82
N GLN A 95 2.38 -0.73 -12.99
CA GLN A 95 3.67 -0.14 -13.34
C GLN A 95 4.85 -1.12 -13.28
N LEU A 96 4.75 -2.19 -12.48
CA LEU A 96 5.83 -3.18 -12.31
C LEU A 96 5.65 -4.44 -13.18
N GLY A 97 4.66 -4.49 -14.05
CA GLY A 97 4.47 -5.56 -15.03
C GLY A 97 3.40 -6.59 -14.67
N GLY A 98 2.56 -6.32 -13.69
CA GLY A 98 1.33 -7.06 -13.42
C GLY A 98 0.16 -6.56 -14.25
N GLU A 99 -1.02 -7.06 -13.97
CA GLU A 99 -2.26 -6.70 -14.66
C GLU A 99 -3.39 -6.41 -13.67
N VAL A 100 -4.22 -5.43 -14.01
CA VAL A 100 -5.42 -5.04 -13.27
C VAL A 100 -6.62 -5.12 -14.21
N LYS A 101 -7.72 -5.67 -13.73
CA LYS A 101 -8.98 -5.77 -14.46
C LYS A 101 -10.09 -5.02 -13.76
N SER A 102 -10.98 -4.42 -14.55
CA SER A 102 -12.23 -3.88 -14.04
C SER A 102 -13.16 -5.02 -13.65
N GLY A 103 -13.68 -4.97 -12.43
CA GLY A 103 -14.46 -6.05 -11.87
C GLY A 103 -15.95 -5.93 -12.19
N THR A 104 -16.45 -6.72 -13.12
CA THR A 104 -17.87 -7.07 -13.15
C THR A 104 -18.08 -8.30 -12.26
N GLY A 105 -18.75 -8.11 -11.10
CA GLY A 105 -19.05 -9.21 -10.18
C GLY A 105 -17.97 -9.55 -9.16
N THR A 106 -16.84 -8.84 -9.13
CA THR A 106 -15.74 -9.02 -8.18
C THR A 106 -15.52 -7.82 -7.26
N SER A 107 -16.41 -6.83 -7.34
CA SER A 107 -16.34 -5.65 -6.46
C SER A 107 -16.63 -6.04 -5.02
N GLU A 108 -15.83 -5.53 -4.09
CA GLU A 108 -16.02 -5.71 -2.65
C GLU A 108 -16.13 -4.35 -1.96
N PHE A 109 -17.22 -4.15 -1.23
CA PHE A 109 -17.46 -2.96 -0.43
C PHE A 109 -17.91 -3.39 0.96
N GLY A 110 -17.11 -3.06 1.97
CA GLY A 110 -17.40 -3.38 3.35
C GLY A 110 -16.49 -4.44 3.95
N LYS A 111 -17.03 -5.14 4.93
CA LYS A 111 -16.33 -6.18 5.68
C LYS A 111 -16.04 -7.41 4.82
N ALA A 112 -14.78 -7.82 4.83
CA ALA A 112 -14.31 -9.05 4.19
C ALA A 112 -13.31 -9.78 5.09
N PHE A 113 -12.96 -11.01 4.72
CA PHE A 113 -11.95 -11.79 5.44
C PHE A 113 -10.84 -12.21 4.49
N VAL A 114 -9.62 -11.97 4.92
CA VAL A 114 -8.41 -12.40 4.22
C VAL A 114 -7.89 -13.68 4.86
N GLU A 115 -7.67 -14.68 4.03
CA GLU A 115 -7.09 -15.98 4.40
C GLU A 115 -5.59 -15.97 4.16
N LYS A 116 -4.83 -16.48 5.14
CA LYS A 116 -3.36 -16.59 5.06
C LYS A 116 -2.96 -17.59 3.97
N LYS A 117 -1.97 -17.23 3.16
CA LYS A 117 -1.35 -18.11 2.16
C LYS A 117 0.11 -18.39 2.47
N ASN A 118 0.92 -17.36 2.68
CA ASN A 118 2.33 -17.47 3.00
C ASN A 118 2.72 -16.50 4.10
N SER A 119 3.86 -16.72 4.71
CA SER A 119 4.44 -15.80 5.70
C SER A 119 5.12 -14.62 5.01
N SER A 120 5.11 -13.47 5.68
CA SER A 120 5.77 -12.25 5.25
C SER A 120 6.15 -11.44 6.48
N ASP A 121 7.24 -10.68 6.40
CA ASP A 121 7.65 -9.76 7.46
C ASP A 121 6.56 -8.70 7.74
N LEU A 122 5.84 -8.28 6.71
CA LEU A 122 4.69 -7.36 6.86
C LEU A 122 3.58 -7.93 7.75
N LEU A 123 3.45 -9.24 7.83
CA LEU A 123 2.36 -9.95 8.49
C LEU A 123 2.75 -10.60 9.82
N GLU A 124 3.91 -10.28 10.36
CA GLU A 124 4.31 -10.81 11.65
C GLU A 124 3.29 -10.41 12.74
N GLY A 125 2.74 -11.42 13.43
CA GLY A 125 1.70 -11.22 14.45
C GLY A 125 0.36 -10.71 13.95
N TRP A 126 0.16 -10.58 12.64
CA TRP A 126 -1.10 -10.08 12.07
C TRP A 126 -2.19 -11.15 12.05
N PHE A 127 -1.85 -12.39 11.69
CA PHE A 127 -2.79 -13.51 11.75
C PHE A 127 -2.73 -14.21 13.10
N ASP A 128 -3.79 -14.12 13.92
CA ASP A 128 -3.95 -14.97 15.11
C ASP A 128 -4.51 -16.34 14.75
N ILE A 129 -5.35 -16.36 13.71
CA ILE A 129 -5.97 -17.53 13.11
C ILE A 129 -5.76 -17.46 11.59
N GLU A 130 -6.27 -18.41 10.84
CA GLU A 130 -6.10 -18.47 9.39
C GLU A 130 -6.76 -17.32 8.63
N LYS A 131 -7.70 -16.60 9.23
CA LYS A 131 -8.47 -15.52 8.60
C LYS A 131 -8.53 -14.29 9.49
N GLU A 132 -8.37 -13.11 8.87
CA GLU A 132 -8.50 -11.83 9.56
C GLU A 132 -9.48 -10.90 8.85
N GLN A 133 -10.21 -10.13 9.64
CA GLN A 133 -11.16 -9.14 9.13
C GLN A 133 -10.44 -7.93 8.56
N VAL A 134 -10.90 -7.49 7.39
CA VAL A 134 -10.45 -6.28 6.71
C VAL A 134 -11.64 -5.50 6.16
N TRP A 135 -11.38 -4.25 5.78
CA TRP A 135 -12.33 -3.41 5.06
C TRP A 135 -11.94 -3.27 3.60
N MET A 136 -12.80 -3.72 2.72
CA MET A 136 -12.65 -3.61 1.26
C MET A 136 -13.47 -2.43 0.72
N SER A 137 -12.93 -1.76 -0.28
CA SER A 137 -13.63 -0.72 -1.05
C SER A 137 -13.00 -0.64 -2.43
N HIS A 138 -13.33 -1.60 -3.31
CA HIS A 138 -12.77 -1.65 -4.65
C HIS A 138 -13.73 -2.21 -5.68
N GLY A 139 -13.67 -1.67 -6.91
CA GLY A 139 -14.32 -2.22 -8.09
C GLY A 139 -13.33 -3.03 -8.94
N ASP A 140 -12.14 -2.49 -9.14
CA ASP A 140 -11.06 -3.15 -9.87
C ASP A 140 -10.26 -4.07 -8.95
N HIS A 141 -9.57 -5.03 -9.53
CA HIS A 141 -8.71 -5.96 -8.81
C HIS A 141 -7.47 -6.34 -9.63
N VAL A 142 -6.41 -6.69 -8.92
CA VAL A 142 -5.21 -7.28 -9.55
C VAL A 142 -5.58 -8.67 -10.09
N SER A 143 -5.33 -8.90 -11.37
CA SER A 143 -5.58 -10.17 -12.05
C SER A 143 -4.29 -10.97 -12.29
N LYS A 144 -3.15 -10.31 -12.27
CA LYS A 144 -1.82 -10.92 -12.39
C LYS A 144 -0.82 -10.10 -11.59
N ILE A 145 -0.05 -10.77 -10.74
CA ILE A 145 1.01 -10.11 -9.97
C ILE A 145 2.24 -9.82 -10.83
N ALA A 146 2.96 -8.74 -10.48
CA ALA A 146 4.19 -8.38 -11.13
C ALA A 146 5.32 -9.39 -10.83
N PRO A 147 6.35 -9.48 -11.71
CA PRO A 147 7.50 -10.32 -11.46
C PRO A 147 8.17 -10.06 -10.11
N GLY A 148 8.52 -11.11 -9.39
CA GLY A 148 9.14 -11.06 -8.06
C GLY A 148 8.17 -11.00 -6.89
N PHE A 149 6.89 -10.75 -7.15
CA PHE A 149 5.86 -10.74 -6.12
C PHE A 149 5.35 -12.14 -5.78
N GLU A 150 4.96 -12.33 -4.53
CA GLU A 150 4.32 -13.53 -4.00
C GLU A 150 2.98 -13.17 -3.34
N VAL A 151 2.09 -14.16 -3.22
CA VAL A 151 0.79 -14.00 -2.54
C VAL A 151 0.92 -14.40 -1.08
N PHE A 152 0.59 -13.48 -0.19
CA PHE A 152 0.60 -13.71 1.26
C PHE A 152 -0.80 -13.89 1.85
N GLY A 153 -1.80 -13.29 1.22
CA GLY A 153 -3.20 -13.41 1.65
C GLY A 153 -4.17 -13.29 0.48
N THR A 154 -5.32 -13.94 0.62
CA THR A 154 -6.38 -13.97 -0.39
C THR A 154 -7.75 -13.74 0.23
N SER A 155 -8.68 -13.15 -0.52
CA SER A 155 -10.11 -13.13 -0.22
C SER A 155 -10.91 -13.68 -1.40
N PRO A 156 -12.20 -14.03 -1.23
CA PRO A 156 -12.98 -14.63 -2.31
C PRO A 156 -13.01 -13.83 -3.62
N ASN A 157 -13.06 -12.50 -3.53
CA ASN A 157 -13.12 -11.62 -4.70
C ASN A 157 -11.83 -10.83 -4.94
N ALA A 158 -10.81 -11.01 -4.11
CA ALA A 158 -9.48 -10.44 -4.29
C ALA A 158 -8.42 -11.53 -4.03
N PRO A 159 -8.10 -12.34 -5.05
CA PRO A 159 -7.12 -13.43 -4.91
C PRO A 159 -5.72 -12.93 -4.52
N TYR A 160 -5.44 -11.68 -4.80
CA TYR A 160 -4.18 -10.99 -4.47
C TYR A 160 -4.40 -9.93 -3.40
N ALA A 161 -5.14 -10.27 -2.33
CA ALA A 161 -5.49 -9.34 -1.26
C ALA A 161 -4.27 -8.79 -0.51
N ILE A 162 -3.24 -9.62 -0.32
CA ILE A 162 -1.94 -9.23 0.22
C ILE A 162 -0.86 -9.88 -0.64
N ILE A 163 -0.01 -9.05 -1.20
CA ILE A 163 1.12 -9.47 -2.05
C ILE A 163 2.38 -8.69 -1.68
N GLY A 164 3.54 -9.21 -2.04
CA GLY A 164 4.78 -8.49 -1.85
C GLY A 164 5.98 -9.16 -2.50
N ASP A 165 7.06 -8.40 -2.55
CA ASP A 165 8.40 -8.83 -2.93
C ASP A 165 9.32 -8.53 -1.76
N GLU A 166 9.65 -9.55 -0.97
CA GLU A 166 10.49 -9.43 0.23
C GLU A 166 11.90 -8.93 -0.09
N LYS A 167 12.42 -9.19 -1.29
CA LYS A 167 13.77 -8.75 -1.67
C LYS A 167 13.86 -7.24 -1.87
N ARG A 168 12.81 -6.65 -2.44
CA ARG A 168 12.74 -5.20 -2.67
C ARG A 168 12.04 -4.47 -1.54
N HIS A 169 11.43 -5.20 -0.59
CA HIS A 169 10.53 -4.67 0.44
C HIS A 169 9.35 -3.90 -0.17
N PHE A 170 8.78 -4.44 -1.25
CA PHE A 170 7.56 -3.92 -1.86
C PHE A 170 6.38 -4.76 -1.42
N TYR A 171 5.38 -4.11 -0.84
CA TYR A 171 4.18 -4.74 -0.32
C TYR A 171 2.95 -4.04 -0.87
N ALA A 172 1.87 -4.77 -1.02
CA ALA A 172 0.62 -4.18 -1.48
C ALA A 172 -0.59 -4.93 -0.95
N VAL A 173 -1.60 -4.17 -0.54
CA VAL A 173 -2.87 -4.71 -0.01
C VAL A 173 -4.05 -4.10 -0.74
N GLN A 174 -5.09 -4.90 -1.00
CA GLN A 174 -6.31 -4.41 -1.64
C GLN A 174 -7.24 -3.70 -0.65
N PHE A 175 -7.19 -4.08 0.61
CA PHE A 175 -8.01 -3.48 1.67
C PHE A 175 -7.37 -2.23 2.26
N HIS A 176 -8.11 -1.58 3.15
CA HIS A 176 -7.71 -0.36 3.85
C HIS A 176 -7.27 -0.66 5.29
N PRO A 177 -5.97 -0.76 5.59
CA PRO A 177 -5.48 -0.99 6.95
C PRO A 177 -5.62 0.24 7.86
N GLU A 178 -5.80 1.43 7.27
CA GLU A 178 -5.89 2.71 7.98
C GLU A 178 -7.24 2.92 8.68
N VAL A 179 -8.30 2.25 8.23
CA VAL A 179 -9.64 2.39 8.81
C VAL A 179 -9.84 1.44 9.99
N HIS A 180 -10.66 1.86 10.97
CA HIS A 180 -10.89 1.04 12.17
C HIS A 180 -11.62 -0.28 11.90
N HIS A 181 -12.32 -0.40 10.76
CA HIS A 181 -12.97 -1.64 10.30
C HIS A 181 -11.98 -2.74 9.86
N THR A 182 -10.68 -2.41 9.77
CA THR A 182 -9.58 -3.37 9.72
C THR A 182 -8.93 -3.39 11.11
N PRO A 183 -9.40 -4.27 12.04
CA PRO A 183 -9.04 -4.16 13.47
C PRO A 183 -7.55 -4.26 13.74
N LYS A 184 -6.81 -5.02 12.92
CA LYS A 184 -5.36 -5.23 13.07
C LYS A 184 -4.51 -4.39 12.11
N GLY A 185 -5.10 -3.37 11.48
CA GLY A 185 -4.35 -2.50 10.56
C GLY A 185 -3.11 -1.86 11.19
N ARG A 186 -3.16 -1.55 12.50
CA ARG A 186 -2.04 -1.01 13.25
C ARG A 186 -0.80 -1.92 13.21
N ILE A 187 -0.97 -3.23 13.40
CA ILE A 187 0.12 -4.22 13.38
C ILE A 187 0.85 -4.17 12.02
N MET A 188 0.10 -4.05 10.93
CA MET A 188 0.68 -3.96 9.59
C MET A 188 1.54 -2.69 9.42
N PHE A 189 1.09 -1.55 9.92
CA PHE A 189 1.89 -0.32 9.91
C PHE A 189 3.14 -0.43 10.80
N GLU A 190 3.02 -1.02 11.99
CA GLU A 190 4.17 -1.27 12.87
C GLU A 190 5.22 -2.15 12.18
N ASN A 191 4.79 -3.23 11.53
CA ASN A 191 5.70 -4.11 10.78
C ASN A 191 6.35 -3.38 9.61
N PHE A 192 5.58 -2.59 8.85
CA PHE A 192 6.11 -1.81 7.74
C PHE A 192 7.17 -0.79 8.18
N ILE A 193 6.94 -0.12 9.31
CA ILE A 193 7.91 0.80 9.91
C ILE A 193 9.17 0.04 10.32
N SER A 194 9.04 -1.14 10.94
CA SER A 194 10.19 -1.96 11.34
C SER A 194 11.02 -2.44 10.14
N ILE A 195 10.37 -2.73 9.01
CA ILE A 195 11.06 -3.08 7.76
C ILE A 195 11.86 -1.89 7.21
N ALA A 196 11.43 -0.66 7.49
CA ALA A 196 12.07 0.56 7.01
C ALA A 196 13.25 1.04 7.88
N ASP A 197 13.40 0.52 9.10
CA ASP A 197 14.52 0.78 10.02
C ASP A 197 15.74 -0.10 9.61
#